data_e8feef937be262469b3821c087468115
#
_entry.id   e8feef937be262469b3821c087468115
#
_cell.length_a   1.000
_cell.length_b   1.000
_cell.length_c   1.000
_cell.angle_alpha   90.00
_cell.angle_beta   90.00
_cell.angle_gamma   90.00
#
_symmetry.space_group_name_H-M   'P 1'
#
loop_
_entity.id
_entity.type
_entity.pdbx_description
1 polymer ?
#
loop_
_entity_poly.entity_id
_entity_poly.type
_entity_poly.pdbx_seq_one_letter_code
_entity_poly.pdbx_strand_id
1 'polypeptide(L)'
;TQGVSSAASDVYKRQVQDNIEKLKHYGYEIVEPAHGMLANGDMGDGRMPDEELLFEYIVKEIAFEKDMTGKKVLVTAGATVEAIDPVRFITNHSSGKMGFALAKNAMLRGADVTLVMGKCDSEPPVFVNTVKVQSAKDMYDAVIERADSMDIIVKAAAVADYRPKNVSSEKVKKQDGNMSIELERTDDILKTLGERKNGQFICGFSMETENMLENSRKKLEKKNCDMIVANNLKQDGAGFGGNTNIVTLITKDDEVQLEKMTKDEVAEKIFDFILSR
;
A
#
# COMPACT_ATOMS: atom_id res chain seq x y z
N THR A 1 38.76 -19.63 -34.05
CA THR A 1 37.92 -20.01 -32.92
C THR A 1 37.20 -18.77 -32.45
N GLN A 2 35.99 -18.61 -32.93
CA GLN A 2 35.11 -17.56 -32.39
C GLN A 2 34.78 -17.91 -30.94
N GLY A 3 35.08 -16.98 -30.06
CA GLY A 3 34.80 -17.13 -28.64
C GLY A 3 33.32 -17.45 -28.41
N VAL A 4 33.10 -18.40 -27.50
CA VAL A 4 31.79 -18.79 -27.04
C VAL A 4 31.09 -17.53 -26.50
N SER A 5 29.98 -17.19 -27.13
CA SER A 5 29.10 -16.10 -26.67
C SER A 5 28.69 -16.38 -25.20
N SER A 6 29.01 -15.47 -24.30
CA SER A 6 28.51 -15.55 -22.94
C SER A 6 26.98 -15.44 -22.94
N ALA A 7 26.29 -16.02 -21.91
CA ALA A 7 24.86 -15.93 -21.77
C ALA A 7 24.34 -14.48 -21.88
N ALA A 8 25.11 -13.50 -21.40
CA ALA A 8 24.80 -12.09 -21.54
C ALA A 8 24.72 -11.60 -22.97
N SER A 9 25.62 -12.07 -23.87
CA SER A 9 25.58 -11.67 -25.29
C SER A 9 24.39 -12.31 -26.04
N ASP A 10 23.88 -13.44 -25.55
CA ASP A 10 22.72 -14.10 -26.13
C ASP A 10 21.42 -13.35 -25.83
N VAL A 11 21.32 -12.74 -24.66
CA VAL A 11 20.17 -11.91 -24.27
C VAL A 11 19.97 -10.72 -25.22
N TYR A 12 21.02 -10.11 -25.70
CA TYR A 12 20.99 -8.96 -26.62
C TYR A 12 20.97 -9.31 -28.10
N LYS A 13 21.05 -10.60 -28.47
CA LYS A 13 20.92 -11.00 -29.86
C LYS A 13 19.57 -10.64 -30.42
N ARG A 14 19.51 -10.00 -31.59
CA ARG A 14 18.27 -9.57 -32.24
C ARG A 14 17.24 -10.68 -32.34
N GLN A 15 17.66 -11.91 -32.67
CA GLN A 15 16.77 -13.07 -32.75
C GLN A 15 16.12 -13.43 -31.42
N VAL A 16 16.85 -13.28 -30.29
CA VAL A 16 16.32 -13.54 -28.96
C VAL A 16 15.28 -12.49 -28.62
N GLN A 17 15.55 -11.21 -28.90
CA GLN A 17 14.59 -10.12 -28.67
C GLN A 17 13.34 -10.29 -29.53
N ASP A 18 13.47 -10.60 -30.81
CA ASP A 18 12.35 -10.88 -31.72
C ASP A 18 11.50 -12.06 -31.20
N ASN A 19 12.13 -13.10 -30.64
CA ASN A 19 11.42 -14.24 -30.05
C ASN A 19 10.71 -13.91 -28.75
N ILE A 20 11.32 -13.09 -27.90
CA ILE A 20 10.70 -12.60 -26.65
C ILE A 20 9.44 -11.78 -26.99
N GLU A 21 9.54 -10.86 -27.95
CA GLU A 21 8.38 -10.07 -28.39
C GLU A 21 7.26 -10.95 -28.97
N LYS A 22 7.60 -12.01 -29.71
CA LYS A 22 6.62 -13.00 -30.15
C LYS A 22 5.93 -13.72 -29.00
N LEU A 23 6.69 -14.13 -27.98
CA LEU A 23 6.14 -14.81 -26.80
C LEU A 23 5.20 -13.87 -26.04
N LYS A 24 5.60 -12.62 -25.82
CA LYS A 24 4.74 -11.58 -25.23
C LYS A 24 3.44 -11.40 -26.01
N HIS A 25 3.54 -11.37 -27.37
CA HIS A 25 2.35 -11.25 -28.22
C HIS A 25 1.41 -12.46 -28.08
N TYR A 26 1.93 -13.65 -27.79
CA TYR A 26 1.14 -14.86 -27.54
C TYR A 26 0.61 -14.97 -26.09
N GLY A 27 0.85 -13.95 -25.26
CA GLY A 27 0.35 -13.91 -23.87
C GLY A 27 1.27 -14.61 -22.86
N TYR A 28 2.53 -14.88 -23.22
CA TYR A 28 3.51 -15.37 -22.23
C TYR A 28 4.04 -14.22 -21.38
N GLU A 29 4.05 -14.44 -20.07
CA GLU A 29 4.77 -13.57 -19.15
C GLU A 29 6.27 -13.84 -19.23
N ILE A 30 7.06 -12.80 -19.38
CA ILE A 30 8.53 -12.91 -19.49
C ILE A 30 9.15 -12.35 -18.22
N VAL A 31 9.85 -13.20 -17.49
CA VAL A 31 10.66 -12.76 -16.34
C VAL A 31 12.04 -12.36 -16.87
N GLU A 32 12.34 -11.06 -16.77
CA GLU A 32 13.62 -10.52 -17.24
C GLU A 32 14.78 -11.09 -16.40
N PRO A 33 15.94 -11.38 -17.02
CA PRO A 33 17.10 -11.87 -16.28
C PRO A 33 17.62 -10.81 -15.31
N ALA A 34 18.11 -11.26 -14.14
CA ALA A 34 18.70 -10.39 -13.14
C ALA A 34 20.13 -9.95 -13.56
N HIS A 35 20.50 -8.75 -13.10
CA HIS A 35 21.86 -8.27 -13.18
C HIS A 35 22.72 -8.94 -12.10
N GLY A 36 23.92 -9.41 -12.46
CA GLY A 36 24.83 -10.03 -11.50
C GLY A 36 26.06 -10.66 -12.14
N MET A 37 26.81 -11.41 -11.34
CA MET A 37 27.97 -12.16 -11.81
C MET A 37 27.50 -13.33 -12.67
N LEU A 38 28.00 -13.39 -13.89
CA LEU A 38 27.72 -14.43 -14.88
C LEU A 38 28.71 -15.59 -14.75
N ALA A 39 28.41 -16.72 -15.39
CA ALA A 39 29.22 -17.92 -15.32
C ALA A 39 30.67 -17.72 -15.88
N ASN A 40 30.88 -16.70 -16.72
CA ASN A 40 32.18 -16.32 -17.23
C ASN A 40 33.00 -15.38 -16.33
N GLY A 41 32.43 -15.00 -15.15
CA GLY A 41 33.04 -14.08 -14.20
C GLY A 41 32.82 -12.59 -14.45
N ASP A 42 32.10 -12.22 -15.52
CA ASP A 42 31.75 -10.83 -15.80
C ASP A 42 30.48 -10.41 -15.04
N MET A 43 30.32 -9.11 -14.85
CA MET A 43 29.06 -8.52 -14.36
C MET A 43 28.18 -8.17 -15.55
N GLY A 44 26.91 -8.62 -15.53
CA GLY A 44 25.97 -8.35 -16.62
C GLY A 44 24.58 -8.89 -16.37
N ASP A 45 23.68 -8.65 -17.32
CA ASP A 45 22.33 -9.20 -17.34
C ASP A 45 22.38 -10.61 -17.95
N GLY A 46 21.73 -11.57 -17.29
CA GLY A 46 21.72 -12.98 -17.75
C GLY A 46 21.68 -13.99 -16.59
N ARG A 47 21.71 -13.52 -15.36
CA ARG A 47 21.52 -14.35 -14.18
C ARG A 47 20.03 -14.70 -14.02
N MET A 48 19.72 -15.93 -13.58
CA MET A 48 18.37 -16.28 -13.16
C MET A 48 17.98 -15.40 -11.95
N PRO A 49 16.79 -14.79 -11.95
CA PRO A 49 16.27 -14.09 -10.78
C PRO A 49 16.23 -14.97 -9.55
N ASP A 50 16.18 -14.35 -8.37
CA ASP A 50 16.10 -15.08 -7.11
C ASP A 50 14.77 -15.83 -7.01
N GLU A 51 14.77 -16.96 -6.29
CA GLU A 51 13.64 -17.90 -6.22
C GLU A 51 12.37 -17.23 -5.70
N GLU A 52 12.51 -16.32 -4.73
CA GLU A 52 11.40 -15.56 -4.17
C GLU A 52 10.71 -14.70 -5.24
N LEU A 53 11.47 -14.04 -6.10
CA LEU A 53 10.91 -13.23 -7.17
C LEU A 53 10.20 -14.10 -8.22
N LEU A 54 10.80 -15.24 -8.60
CA LEU A 54 10.17 -16.20 -9.53
C LEU A 54 8.85 -16.74 -8.95
N PHE A 55 8.82 -17.03 -7.65
CA PHE A 55 7.61 -17.44 -6.95
C PHE A 55 6.52 -16.35 -6.99
N GLU A 56 6.88 -15.08 -6.74
CA GLU A 56 5.91 -13.97 -6.82
C GLU A 56 5.37 -13.78 -8.24
N TYR A 57 6.14 -14.01 -9.31
CA TYR A 57 5.64 -14.04 -10.69
C TYR A 57 4.60 -15.14 -10.90
N ILE A 58 4.86 -16.36 -10.41
CA ILE A 58 3.92 -17.46 -10.51
C ILE A 58 2.63 -17.14 -9.73
N VAL A 59 2.76 -16.67 -8.49
CA VAL A 59 1.61 -16.29 -7.65
C VAL A 59 0.80 -15.18 -8.31
N LYS A 60 1.46 -14.17 -8.90
CA LYS A 60 0.80 -13.10 -9.64
C LYS A 60 -0.11 -13.65 -10.73
N GLU A 61 0.31 -14.70 -11.46
CA GLU A 61 -0.48 -15.24 -12.55
C GLU A 61 -1.63 -16.15 -12.11
N ILE A 62 -1.43 -16.97 -11.07
CA ILE A 62 -2.37 -18.06 -10.76
C ILE A 62 -3.23 -17.85 -9.51
N ALA A 63 -2.91 -16.89 -8.63
CA ALA A 63 -3.55 -16.81 -7.31
C ALA A 63 -5.01 -16.40 -7.35
N PHE A 64 -5.39 -15.52 -8.29
CA PHE A 64 -6.74 -14.97 -8.40
C PHE A 64 -7.17 -14.82 -9.86
N GLU A 65 -8.49 -14.81 -10.10
CA GLU A 65 -9.05 -14.30 -11.34
C GLU A 65 -8.69 -12.82 -11.51
N LYS A 66 -8.44 -12.38 -12.75
CA LYS A 66 -8.03 -11.00 -13.07
C LYS A 66 -9.23 -10.07 -13.22
N ASP A 67 -10.14 -10.09 -12.24
CA ASP A 67 -11.41 -9.37 -12.23
C ASP A 67 -11.27 -7.86 -11.97
N MET A 68 -10.05 -7.39 -11.63
CA MET A 68 -9.72 -5.98 -11.51
C MET A 68 -8.87 -5.45 -12.67
N THR A 69 -8.75 -6.19 -13.77
CA THR A 69 -8.00 -5.74 -14.96
C THR A 69 -8.54 -4.40 -15.48
N GLY A 70 -7.62 -3.44 -15.70
CA GLY A 70 -7.95 -2.07 -16.14
C GLY A 70 -8.40 -1.13 -15.03
N LYS A 71 -8.57 -1.60 -13.79
CA LYS A 71 -8.85 -0.75 -12.63
C LYS A 71 -7.57 -0.15 -12.08
N LYS A 72 -7.63 1.13 -11.72
CA LYS A 72 -6.56 1.86 -11.01
C LYS A 72 -6.90 1.97 -9.54
N VAL A 73 -6.04 1.41 -8.69
CA VAL A 73 -6.26 1.34 -7.25
C VAL A 73 -5.15 2.08 -6.51
N LEU A 74 -5.53 3.04 -5.66
CA LEU A 74 -4.60 3.68 -4.75
C LEU A 74 -4.81 3.16 -3.34
N VAL A 75 -3.74 2.68 -2.71
CA VAL A 75 -3.74 2.23 -1.32
C VAL A 75 -2.76 3.06 -0.51
N THR A 76 -3.14 3.47 0.70
CA THR A 76 -2.19 4.08 1.65
C THR A 76 -1.81 3.09 2.74
N ALA A 77 -0.53 3.05 3.15
CA ALA A 77 -0.03 2.12 4.16
C ALA A 77 0.94 2.79 5.15
N GLY A 78 1.14 2.13 6.29
CA GLY A 78 2.11 2.54 7.31
C GLY A 78 1.65 3.70 8.17
N ALA A 79 2.58 4.28 8.91
CA ALA A 79 2.38 5.46 9.71
C ALA A 79 3.07 6.68 9.10
N THR A 80 2.50 7.85 9.28
CA THR A 80 3.24 9.08 9.05
C THR A 80 4.13 9.40 10.25
N VAL A 81 5.18 10.16 9.99
CA VAL A 81 6.20 10.55 10.97
C VAL A 81 6.31 12.05 10.98
N GLU A 82 5.95 12.66 12.11
CA GLU A 82 5.93 14.12 12.28
C GLU A 82 7.14 14.55 13.08
N ALA A 83 8.11 15.17 12.43
CA ALA A 83 9.37 15.56 13.05
C ALA A 83 9.17 16.60 14.16
N ILE A 84 9.86 16.41 15.29
CA ILE A 84 10.04 17.41 16.35
C ILE A 84 11.35 18.15 16.10
N ASP A 85 12.39 17.39 15.79
CA ASP A 85 13.73 17.84 15.43
C ASP A 85 14.41 16.77 14.54
N PRO A 86 15.65 16.89 14.08
CA PRO A 86 16.32 15.92 13.24
C PRO A 86 16.44 14.49 13.82
N VAL A 87 16.17 14.31 15.13
CA VAL A 87 16.37 13.05 15.86
C VAL A 87 15.08 12.46 16.36
N ARG A 88 14.10 13.29 16.73
CA ARG A 88 12.84 12.87 17.39
C ARG A 88 11.63 13.21 16.56
N PHE A 89 10.63 12.35 16.64
CA PHE A 89 9.37 12.47 15.91
C PHE A 89 8.20 11.91 16.70
N ILE A 90 7.00 12.28 16.30
CA ILE A 90 5.73 11.69 16.72
C ILE A 90 5.25 10.78 15.59
N THR A 91 4.74 9.60 15.91
CA THR A 91 4.18 8.66 14.94
C THR A 91 3.09 7.79 15.59
N ASN A 92 2.32 7.10 14.76
CA ASN A 92 1.32 6.13 15.19
C ASN A 92 1.89 4.69 15.19
N HIS A 93 1.31 3.83 16.00
CA HIS A 93 1.60 2.39 15.97
C HIS A 93 0.95 1.76 14.73
N SER A 94 1.68 1.66 13.63
CA SER A 94 1.23 0.96 12.43
C SER A 94 2.39 0.26 11.75
N SER A 95 2.23 -1.01 11.44
CA SER A 95 3.23 -1.83 10.73
C SER A 95 3.11 -1.74 9.21
N GLY A 96 2.02 -1.19 8.67
CA GLY A 96 1.73 -1.15 7.24
C GLY A 96 1.13 -2.44 6.65
N LYS A 97 1.11 -3.55 7.40
CA LYS A 97 0.71 -4.88 6.91
C LYS A 97 -0.68 -4.93 6.25
N MET A 98 -1.68 -4.21 6.78
CA MET A 98 -3.02 -4.20 6.17
C MET A 98 -3.02 -3.51 4.81
N GLY A 99 -2.34 -2.36 4.71
CA GLY A 99 -2.19 -1.67 3.42
C GLY A 99 -1.41 -2.50 2.40
N PHE A 100 -0.40 -3.26 2.85
CA PHE A 100 0.34 -4.18 1.98
C PHE A 100 -0.51 -5.35 1.50
N ALA A 101 -1.31 -5.95 2.38
CA ALA A 101 -2.25 -7.01 2.00
C ALA A 101 -3.27 -6.51 0.96
N LEU A 102 -3.81 -5.31 1.15
CA LEU A 102 -4.71 -4.67 0.18
C LEU A 102 -4.02 -4.42 -1.17
N ALA A 103 -2.83 -3.82 -1.16
CA ALA A 103 -2.08 -3.55 -2.39
C ALA A 103 -1.72 -4.84 -3.13
N LYS A 104 -1.27 -5.88 -2.40
CA LYS A 104 -0.96 -7.20 -2.95
C LYS A 104 -2.19 -7.87 -3.54
N ASN A 105 -3.32 -7.89 -2.84
CA ASN A 105 -4.54 -8.51 -3.34
C ASN A 105 -5.06 -7.83 -4.62
N ALA A 106 -5.13 -6.49 -4.65
CA ALA A 106 -5.54 -5.77 -5.85
C ALA A 106 -4.61 -6.04 -7.05
N MET A 107 -3.29 -6.08 -6.83
CA MET A 107 -2.30 -6.40 -7.86
C MET A 107 -2.47 -7.84 -8.37
N LEU A 108 -2.67 -8.81 -7.48
CA LEU A 108 -2.90 -10.21 -7.86
C LEU A 108 -4.19 -10.40 -8.66
N ARG A 109 -5.19 -9.54 -8.45
CA ARG A 109 -6.46 -9.48 -9.22
C ARG A 109 -6.35 -8.66 -10.52
N GLY A 110 -5.15 -8.21 -10.89
CA GLY A 110 -4.87 -7.55 -12.16
C GLY A 110 -5.05 -6.04 -12.19
N ALA A 111 -5.22 -5.38 -11.04
CA ALA A 111 -5.30 -3.92 -10.97
C ALA A 111 -3.92 -3.25 -11.18
N ASP A 112 -3.95 -2.02 -11.72
CA ASP A 112 -2.82 -1.09 -11.68
C ASP A 112 -2.79 -0.41 -10.30
N VAL A 113 -1.83 -0.81 -9.45
CA VAL A 113 -1.81 -0.41 -8.04
C VAL A 113 -0.74 0.63 -7.75
N THR A 114 -1.16 1.75 -7.16
CA THR A 114 -0.28 2.74 -6.55
C THR A 114 -0.37 2.64 -5.02
N LEU A 115 0.75 2.33 -4.38
CA LEU A 115 0.89 2.27 -2.93
C LEU A 115 1.61 3.52 -2.41
N VAL A 116 0.90 4.39 -1.70
CA VAL A 116 1.52 5.52 -0.98
C VAL A 116 1.84 5.06 0.43
N MET A 117 3.12 4.89 0.74
CA MET A 117 3.54 4.33 2.02
C MET A 117 4.38 5.29 2.86
N GLY A 118 4.00 5.42 4.12
CA GLY A 118 4.82 6.01 5.17
C GLY A 118 5.78 4.99 5.78
N LYS A 119 6.09 5.15 7.06
CA LYS A 119 6.92 4.19 7.81
C LYS A 119 6.19 2.85 7.93
N CYS A 120 6.83 1.79 7.48
CA CYS A 120 6.40 0.40 7.59
C CYS A 120 7.52 -0.48 8.16
N ASP A 121 7.15 -1.67 8.66
CA ASP A 121 8.09 -2.61 9.29
C ASP A 121 8.72 -3.59 8.28
N SER A 122 8.22 -3.62 7.05
CA SER A 122 8.68 -4.52 5.97
C SER A 122 8.70 -3.81 4.63
N GLU A 123 9.32 -4.45 3.63
CA GLU A 123 9.32 -3.95 2.26
C GLU A 123 7.92 -4.09 1.62
N PRO A 124 7.58 -3.19 0.68
CA PRO A 124 6.30 -3.22 -0.04
C PRO A 124 6.21 -4.47 -0.93
N PRO A 125 4.99 -4.92 -1.28
CA PRO A 125 4.80 -5.98 -2.26
C PRO A 125 5.46 -5.65 -3.60
N VAL A 126 6.03 -6.67 -4.25
CA VAL A 126 6.54 -6.53 -5.63
C VAL A 126 5.40 -6.28 -6.62
N PHE A 127 5.73 -5.76 -7.80
CA PHE A 127 4.79 -5.41 -8.88
C PHE A 127 3.77 -4.31 -8.54
N VAL A 128 4.03 -3.56 -7.47
CA VAL A 128 3.20 -2.43 -7.04
C VAL A 128 3.99 -1.13 -7.22
N ASN A 129 3.37 -0.13 -7.85
CA ASN A 129 4.00 1.20 -7.96
C ASN A 129 4.02 1.89 -6.59
N THR A 130 5.20 2.04 -5.99
CA THR A 130 5.35 2.51 -4.62
C THR A 130 5.83 3.95 -4.55
N VAL A 131 5.09 4.80 -3.84
CA VAL A 131 5.42 6.19 -3.52
C VAL A 131 5.74 6.28 -2.02
N LYS A 132 7.01 6.43 -1.67
CA LYS A 132 7.45 6.59 -0.28
C LYS A 132 7.25 8.03 0.18
N VAL A 133 6.62 8.20 1.34
CA VAL A 133 6.35 9.50 1.97
C VAL A 133 6.77 9.45 3.45
N GLN A 134 6.92 10.60 4.08
CA GLN A 134 7.32 10.67 5.49
C GLN A 134 6.21 11.27 6.36
N SER A 135 5.80 12.48 6.09
CA SER A 135 4.83 13.23 6.90
C SER A 135 3.39 13.05 6.42
N ALA A 136 2.43 13.48 7.27
CA ALA A 136 1.01 13.57 6.89
C ALA A 136 0.81 14.49 5.67
N LYS A 137 1.60 15.57 5.57
CA LYS A 137 1.56 16.49 4.45
C LYS A 137 2.02 15.82 3.16
N ASP A 138 3.14 15.08 3.19
CA ASP A 138 3.64 14.37 2.01
C ASP A 138 2.63 13.32 1.54
N MET A 139 2.02 12.59 2.48
CA MET A 139 0.99 11.61 2.16
C MET A 139 -0.26 12.27 1.57
N TYR A 140 -0.69 13.39 2.13
CA TYR A 140 -1.80 14.18 1.60
C TYR A 140 -1.53 14.59 0.16
N ASP A 141 -0.38 15.22 -0.11
CA ASP A 141 -0.03 15.71 -1.46
C ASP A 141 0.05 14.56 -2.46
N ALA A 142 0.73 13.45 -2.08
CA ALA A 142 0.87 12.27 -2.95
C ALA A 142 -0.47 11.61 -3.30
N VAL A 143 -1.41 11.56 -2.35
CA VAL A 143 -2.75 10.99 -2.57
C VAL A 143 -3.60 11.93 -3.42
N ILE A 144 -3.66 13.22 -3.07
CA ILE A 144 -4.54 14.19 -3.73
C ILE A 144 -4.13 14.45 -5.18
N GLU A 145 -2.81 14.46 -5.45
CA GLU A 145 -2.28 14.59 -6.83
C GLU A 145 -2.77 13.46 -7.75
N ARG A 146 -2.98 12.26 -7.21
CA ARG A 146 -3.30 11.05 -7.99
C ARG A 146 -4.78 10.68 -7.96
N ALA A 147 -5.54 11.20 -7.01
CA ALA A 147 -6.91 10.77 -6.72
C ALA A 147 -7.85 10.80 -7.93
N ASP A 148 -7.77 11.85 -8.74
CA ASP A 148 -8.70 12.05 -9.86
C ASP A 148 -8.56 11.01 -10.98
N SER A 149 -7.43 10.29 -11.01
CA SER A 149 -7.16 9.23 -11.99
C SER A 149 -7.42 7.81 -11.49
N MET A 150 -7.87 7.65 -10.23
CA MET A 150 -8.10 6.35 -9.61
C MET A 150 -9.56 5.93 -9.69
N ASP A 151 -9.81 4.62 -9.82
CA ASP A 151 -11.15 4.03 -9.72
C ASP A 151 -11.49 3.72 -8.25
N ILE A 152 -10.51 3.23 -7.49
CA ILE A 152 -10.68 2.82 -6.09
C ILE A 152 -9.56 3.43 -5.23
N ILE A 153 -9.93 4.03 -4.11
CA ILE A 153 -8.99 4.59 -3.15
C ILE A 153 -9.24 3.97 -1.78
N VAL A 154 -8.23 3.25 -1.25
CA VAL A 154 -8.30 2.62 0.08
C VAL A 154 -7.33 3.30 1.03
N LYS A 155 -7.85 4.09 1.97
CA LYS A 155 -7.06 4.81 2.96
C LYS A 155 -6.88 3.95 4.22
N ALA A 156 -5.82 3.10 4.25
CA ALA A 156 -5.48 2.20 5.37
C ALA A 156 -4.31 2.70 6.24
N ALA A 157 -3.62 3.75 5.84
CA ALA A 157 -2.52 4.34 6.61
C ALA A 157 -2.99 4.97 7.93
N ALA A 158 -2.14 4.90 8.95
CA ALA A 158 -2.28 5.61 10.22
C ALA A 158 -1.63 7.01 10.11
N VAL A 159 -2.39 7.95 9.56
CA VAL A 159 -1.96 9.34 9.39
C VAL A 159 -2.12 10.08 10.71
N ALA A 160 -1.12 10.87 11.09
CA ALA A 160 -1.21 11.71 12.28
C ALA A 160 -2.22 12.84 12.08
N ASP A 161 -3.15 13.02 13.04
CA ASP A 161 -4.12 14.12 13.05
C ASP A 161 -3.51 15.44 13.50
N TYR A 162 -2.34 15.37 14.15
CA TYR A 162 -1.60 16.51 14.67
C TYR A 162 -0.10 16.38 14.36
N ARG A 163 0.55 17.51 14.10
CA ARG A 163 1.99 17.63 13.92
C ARG A 163 2.56 18.76 14.79
N PRO A 164 3.87 18.74 15.11
CA PRO A 164 4.52 19.90 15.73
C PRO A 164 4.37 21.14 14.85
N LYS A 165 3.88 22.23 15.44
CA LYS A 165 3.73 23.51 14.74
C LYS A 165 5.07 24.10 14.34
N ASN A 166 6.08 23.92 15.18
CA ASN A 166 7.45 24.37 14.96
C ASN A 166 8.38 23.17 15.01
N VAL A 167 9.08 22.89 13.92
CA VAL A 167 10.10 21.85 13.82
C VAL A 167 11.47 22.51 14.00
N SER A 168 12.25 22.04 14.97
CA SER A 168 13.61 22.54 15.19
C SER A 168 14.56 22.00 14.10
N SER A 169 15.39 22.89 13.54
CA SER A 169 16.44 22.49 12.59
C SER A 169 17.63 21.79 13.26
N GLU A 170 17.75 21.92 14.60
CA GLU A 170 18.78 21.27 15.38
C GLU A 170 18.16 20.43 16.50
N LYS A 171 18.89 19.41 16.97
CA LYS A 171 18.47 18.60 18.11
C LYS A 171 18.22 19.48 19.33
N VAL A 172 16.99 19.51 19.81
CA VAL A 172 16.60 20.24 21.02
C VAL A 172 17.38 19.68 22.22
N LYS A 173 18.20 20.50 22.83
CA LYS A 173 19.01 20.09 23.99
C LYS A 173 18.13 19.90 25.22
N LYS A 174 18.51 18.96 26.08
CA LYS A 174 17.87 18.76 27.39
C LYS A 174 18.04 20.00 28.22
N GLN A 175 16.95 20.51 28.77
CA GLN A 175 16.90 21.61 29.72
C GLN A 175 16.36 21.10 31.06
N ASP A 176 16.62 21.84 32.13
CA ASP A 176 15.99 21.55 33.42
C ASP A 176 14.50 21.89 33.34
N GLY A 177 13.64 20.94 33.74
CA GLY A 177 12.22 21.09 33.73
C GLY A 177 11.48 20.30 32.63
N ASN A 178 10.20 20.55 32.47
CA ASN A 178 9.32 19.89 31.51
C ASN A 178 9.43 20.53 30.13
N MET A 179 9.32 19.72 29.08
CA MET A 179 9.24 20.18 27.69
C MET A 179 7.79 20.10 27.21
N SER A 180 7.30 21.16 26.61
CA SER A 180 5.99 21.19 25.92
C SER A 180 6.20 21.35 24.43
N ILE A 181 5.39 20.66 23.64
CA ILE A 181 5.38 20.75 22.17
C ILE A 181 4.02 21.25 21.75
N GLU A 182 3.96 22.41 21.10
CA GLU A 182 2.75 22.93 20.51
C GLU A 182 2.43 22.12 19.24
N LEU A 183 1.20 21.60 19.17
CA LEU A 183 0.74 20.83 18.03
C LEU A 183 -0.32 21.60 17.23
N GLU A 184 -0.31 21.44 15.90
CA GLU A 184 -1.35 21.91 15.01
C GLU A 184 -2.00 20.74 14.25
N ARG A 185 -3.21 20.93 13.74
CA ARG A 185 -3.92 19.91 12.95
C ARG A 185 -3.28 19.73 11.59
N THR A 186 -3.27 18.48 11.13
CA THR A 186 -2.92 18.12 9.75
C THR A 186 -4.13 18.18 8.83
N ASP A 187 -3.88 18.16 7.52
CA ASP A 187 -4.93 18.09 6.51
C ASP A 187 -5.60 16.70 6.53
N ASP A 188 -6.92 16.68 6.38
CA ASP A 188 -7.70 15.45 6.41
C ASP A 188 -7.87 14.89 5.00
N ILE A 189 -7.05 13.91 4.65
CA ILE A 189 -7.03 13.25 3.34
C ILE A 189 -8.43 12.71 2.99
N LEU A 190 -9.08 11.99 3.92
CA LEU A 190 -10.35 11.33 3.63
C LEU A 190 -11.48 12.34 3.40
N LYS A 191 -11.46 13.45 4.15
CA LYS A 191 -12.41 14.56 3.95
C LYS A 191 -12.22 15.19 2.57
N THR A 192 -10.99 15.51 2.21
CA THR A 192 -10.68 16.14 0.91
C THR A 192 -11.04 15.21 -0.26
N LEU A 193 -10.77 13.90 -0.13
CA LEU A 193 -11.19 12.92 -1.15
C LEU A 193 -12.70 12.89 -1.32
N GLY A 194 -13.46 12.88 -0.21
CA GLY A 194 -14.93 12.90 -0.26
C GLY A 194 -15.52 14.18 -0.85
N GLU A 195 -14.90 15.34 -0.57
CA GLU A 195 -15.31 16.63 -1.16
C GLU A 195 -15.02 16.72 -2.67
N ARG A 196 -13.94 16.07 -3.14
CA ARG A 196 -13.51 16.04 -4.54
C ARG A 196 -14.02 14.83 -5.33
N LYS A 197 -14.77 13.94 -4.68
CA LYS A 197 -15.21 12.67 -5.26
C LYS A 197 -15.94 12.87 -6.58
N ASN A 198 -15.47 12.17 -7.61
CA ASN A 198 -16.05 12.17 -8.95
C ASN A 198 -16.01 10.76 -9.56
N GLY A 199 -16.82 9.84 -9.02
CA GLY A 199 -16.93 8.46 -9.50
C GLY A 199 -16.00 7.44 -8.85
N GLN A 200 -14.97 7.87 -8.09
CA GLN A 200 -14.10 6.94 -7.37
C GLN A 200 -14.83 6.24 -6.24
N PHE A 201 -14.52 4.97 -5.99
CA PHE A 201 -14.92 4.28 -4.77
C PHE A 201 -13.91 4.59 -3.65
N ILE A 202 -14.37 5.24 -2.58
CA ILE A 202 -13.54 5.68 -1.46
C ILE A 202 -13.81 4.80 -0.24
N CYS A 203 -12.79 4.04 0.19
CA CYS A 203 -12.79 3.21 1.38
C CYS A 203 -11.84 3.79 2.43
N GLY A 204 -12.36 4.07 3.62
CA GLY A 204 -11.57 4.49 4.78
C GLY A 204 -11.48 3.42 5.85
N PHE A 205 -10.45 3.49 6.70
CA PHE A 205 -10.36 2.66 7.91
C PHE A 205 -10.72 3.49 9.14
N SER A 206 -11.37 2.84 10.10
CA SER A 206 -11.69 3.40 11.41
C SER A 206 -11.21 2.44 12.49
N MET A 207 -10.52 2.98 13.48
CA MET A 207 -10.11 2.26 14.67
C MET A 207 -10.75 2.93 15.88
N GLU A 208 -11.61 2.19 16.54
CA GLU A 208 -12.40 2.72 17.65
C GLU A 208 -12.25 1.80 18.87
N THR A 209 -12.29 2.41 20.03
CA THR A 209 -12.29 1.70 21.31
C THR A 209 -13.68 1.64 21.94
N GLU A 210 -14.59 2.53 21.54
CA GLU A 210 -15.96 2.66 22.07
C GLU A 210 -16.91 3.11 20.96
N ASN A 211 -18.16 2.62 21.00
CA ASN A 211 -19.22 2.98 20.04
C ASN A 211 -18.79 2.88 18.56
N MET A 212 -18.02 1.81 18.25
CA MET A 212 -17.36 1.62 16.96
C MET A 212 -18.29 1.81 15.76
N LEU A 213 -19.46 1.19 15.78
CA LEU A 213 -20.41 1.24 14.67
C LEU A 213 -20.98 2.65 14.47
N GLU A 214 -21.40 3.31 15.54
CA GLU A 214 -21.96 4.65 15.47
C GLU A 214 -20.92 5.68 14.99
N ASN A 215 -19.72 5.63 15.55
CA ASN A 215 -18.61 6.52 15.15
C ASN A 215 -18.20 6.29 13.70
N SER A 216 -18.13 5.04 13.26
CA SER A 216 -17.79 4.68 11.88
C SER A 216 -18.88 5.12 10.89
N ARG A 217 -20.16 5.00 11.22
CA ARG A 217 -21.27 5.53 10.39
C ARG A 217 -21.23 7.05 10.27
N LYS A 218 -21.02 7.76 11.39
CA LYS A 218 -20.81 9.22 11.36
C LYS A 218 -19.61 9.62 10.50
N LYS A 219 -18.53 8.84 10.55
CA LYS A 219 -17.34 9.06 9.74
C LYS A 219 -17.63 8.84 8.25
N LEU A 220 -18.35 7.77 7.89
CA LEU A 220 -18.78 7.48 6.52
C LEU A 220 -19.53 8.67 5.92
N GLU A 221 -20.57 9.15 6.59
CA GLU A 221 -21.40 10.27 6.14
C GLU A 221 -20.60 11.58 6.06
N LYS A 222 -19.92 11.94 7.18
CA LYS A 222 -19.15 13.20 7.28
C LYS A 222 -18.03 13.30 6.25
N LYS A 223 -17.44 12.16 5.84
CA LYS A 223 -16.34 12.11 4.89
C LYS A 223 -16.77 11.75 3.47
N ASN A 224 -18.07 11.56 3.24
CA ASN A 224 -18.62 11.15 1.93
C ASN A 224 -17.91 9.93 1.34
N CYS A 225 -17.62 8.93 2.18
CA CYS A 225 -17.01 7.66 1.78
C CYS A 225 -18.06 6.67 1.33
N ASP A 226 -17.68 5.70 0.48
CA ASP A 226 -18.55 4.58 0.10
C ASP A 226 -18.52 3.47 1.14
N MET A 227 -17.36 3.28 1.78
CA MET A 227 -17.18 2.25 2.78
C MET A 227 -16.22 2.70 3.89
N ILE A 228 -16.51 2.27 5.11
CA ILE A 228 -15.58 2.29 6.25
C ILE A 228 -15.34 0.86 6.71
N VAL A 229 -14.07 0.48 6.80
CA VAL A 229 -13.62 -0.76 7.44
C VAL A 229 -13.34 -0.43 8.91
N ALA A 230 -14.22 -0.87 9.79
CA ALA A 230 -14.14 -0.59 11.21
C ALA A 230 -13.44 -1.72 11.96
N ASN A 231 -12.42 -1.38 12.76
CA ASN A 231 -11.66 -2.31 13.58
C ASN A 231 -11.85 -2.00 15.05
N ASN A 232 -12.16 -3.03 15.87
CA ASN A 232 -12.32 -2.90 17.32
C ASN A 232 -11.04 -3.32 18.03
N LEU A 233 -10.31 -2.36 18.57
CA LEU A 233 -9.04 -2.62 19.27
C LEU A 233 -9.17 -3.44 20.57
N LYS A 234 -10.37 -3.59 21.12
CA LYS A 234 -10.60 -4.36 22.35
C LYS A 234 -10.73 -5.87 22.12
N GLN A 235 -10.76 -6.32 20.85
CA GLN A 235 -10.85 -7.75 20.53
C GLN A 235 -9.47 -8.37 20.33
N ASP A 236 -9.22 -9.52 20.97
CA ASP A 236 -7.99 -10.28 20.78
C ASP A 236 -7.81 -10.73 19.34
N GLY A 237 -6.70 -10.31 18.72
CA GLY A 237 -6.40 -10.57 17.31
C GLY A 237 -6.84 -9.45 16.35
N ALA A 238 -7.50 -8.40 16.85
CA ALA A 238 -7.73 -7.16 16.15
C ALA A 238 -6.67 -6.13 16.59
N GLY A 239 -5.84 -5.62 15.70
CA GLY A 239 -4.87 -4.59 16.08
C GLY A 239 -3.66 -4.45 15.17
N PHE A 240 -2.77 -3.54 15.61
CA PHE A 240 -1.50 -3.29 14.92
C PHE A 240 -0.52 -4.45 15.13
N GLY A 241 0.33 -4.70 14.17
CA GLY A 241 1.46 -5.65 14.28
C GLY A 241 1.11 -7.13 14.07
N GLY A 242 -0.08 -7.61 14.45
CA GLY A 242 -0.52 -8.99 14.19
C GLY A 242 -0.74 -9.29 12.70
N ASN A 243 -0.84 -10.58 12.36
CA ASN A 243 -1.14 -11.03 10.99
C ASN A 243 -2.64 -11.25 10.75
N THR A 244 -3.46 -11.20 11.81
CA THR A 244 -4.92 -11.34 11.73
C THR A 244 -5.62 -10.02 11.96
N ASN A 245 -6.90 -9.96 11.60
CA ASN A 245 -7.79 -8.86 11.90
C ASN A 245 -9.24 -9.35 12.09
N ILE A 246 -10.05 -8.52 12.76
CA ILE A 246 -11.50 -8.65 12.91
C ILE A 246 -12.08 -7.30 12.54
N VAL A 247 -12.84 -7.24 11.45
CA VAL A 247 -13.34 -5.96 10.94
C VAL A 247 -14.83 -6.05 10.61
N THR A 248 -15.49 -4.90 10.62
CA THR A 248 -16.85 -4.73 10.11
C THR A 248 -16.79 -3.82 8.89
N LEU A 249 -17.33 -4.26 7.77
CA LEU A 249 -17.49 -3.47 6.55
C LEU A 249 -18.79 -2.68 6.68
N ILE A 250 -18.70 -1.37 6.62
CA ILE A 250 -19.85 -0.47 6.81
C ILE A 250 -20.00 0.40 5.57
N THR A 251 -21.15 0.31 4.92
CA THR A 251 -21.58 1.23 3.86
C THR A 251 -22.82 1.99 4.31
N LYS A 252 -23.40 2.78 3.41
CA LYS A 252 -24.66 3.48 3.69
C LYS A 252 -25.80 2.48 3.99
N ASP A 253 -25.85 1.38 3.24
CA ASP A 253 -26.97 0.44 3.23
C ASP A 253 -26.68 -0.88 3.95
N ASP A 254 -25.39 -1.24 4.13
CA ASP A 254 -24.98 -2.53 4.67
C ASP A 254 -23.99 -2.43 5.81
N GLU A 255 -24.02 -3.48 6.62
CA GLU A 255 -23.09 -3.74 7.71
C GLU A 255 -22.76 -5.24 7.73
N VAL A 256 -21.51 -5.59 7.41
CA VAL A 256 -21.06 -6.97 7.36
C VAL A 256 -19.88 -7.15 8.31
N GLN A 257 -20.10 -7.89 9.39
CA GLN A 257 -19.04 -8.29 10.30
C GLN A 257 -18.30 -9.50 9.73
N LEU A 258 -16.99 -9.39 9.61
CA LEU A 258 -16.11 -10.50 9.23
C LEU A 258 -15.60 -11.21 10.49
N GLU A 259 -15.45 -12.52 10.39
CA GLU A 259 -14.80 -13.30 11.44
C GLU A 259 -13.30 -12.98 11.53
N LYS A 260 -12.63 -13.52 12.57
CA LYS A 260 -11.19 -13.40 12.68
C LYS A 260 -10.51 -14.16 11.53
N MET A 261 -9.77 -13.46 10.70
CA MET A 261 -9.04 -14.00 9.57
C MET A 261 -7.70 -13.29 9.36
N THR A 262 -6.89 -13.79 8.47
CA THR A 262 -5.62 -13.13 8.09
C THR A 262 -5.88 -11.79 7.41
N LYS A 263 -4.90 -10.89 7.41
CA LYS A 263 -5.01 -9.61 6.70
C LYS A 263 -5.15 -9.76 5.19
N ASP A 264 -4.60 -10.84 4.64
CA ASP A 264 -4.74 -11.17 3.22
C ASP A 264 -6.19 -11.58 2.90
N GLU A 265 -6.80 -12.43 3.72
CA GLU A 265 -8.22 -12.80 3.60
C GLU A 265 -9.14 -11.58 3.81
N VAL A 266 -8.82 -10.70 4.78
CA VAL A 266 -9.57 -9.44 4.97
C VAL A 266 -9.49 -8.58 3.72
N ALA A 267 -8.31 -8.46 3.10
CA ALA A 267 -8.12 -7.68 1.87
C ALA A 267 -8.96 -8.25 0.71
N GLU A 268 -9.00 -9.58 0.57
CA GLU A 268 -9.84 -10.27 -0.41
C GLU A 268 -11.32 -9.93 -0.18
N LYS A 269 -11.84 -10.09 1.04
CA LYS A 269 -13.24 -9.78 1.38
C LYS A 269 -13.60 -8.31 1.15
N ILE A 270 -12.66 -7.39 1.39
CA ILE A 270 -12.86 -5.97 1.10
C ILE A 270 -13.06 -5.75 -0.41
N PHE A 271 -12.19 -6.32 -1.26
CA PHE A 271 -12.33 -6.16 -2.71
C PHE A 271 -13.51 -6.94 -3.29
N ASP A 272 -13.82 -8.14 -2.78
CA ASP A 272 -15.05 -8.86 -3.15
C ASP A 272 -16.28 -7.99 -2.91
N PHE A 273 -16.33 -7.36 -1.75
CA PHE A 273 -17.43 -6.47 -1.39
C PHE A 273 -17.48 -5.22 -2.28
N ILE A 274 -16.33 -4.60 -2.58
CA ILE A 274 -16.24 -3.42 -3.47
C ILE A 274 -16.72 -3.78 -4.88
N LEU A 275 -16.29 -4.90 -5.43
CA LEU A 275 -16.61 -5.31 -6.80
C LEU A 275 -18.07 -5.80 -6.97
N SER A 276 -18.75 -6.15 -5.89
CA SER A 276 -20.16 -6.51 -5.91
C SER A 276 -21.12 -5.31 -6.02
N ARG A 277 -20.58 -4.08 -6.03
CA ARG A 277 -21.33 -2.80 -6.06
C ARG A 277 -21.22 -2.14 -7.41
#